data_684e3af39344dbbcc54a15edde59beef
#
_entry.id   684e3af39344dbbcc54a15edde59beef
#
_cell.length_a   1.000
_cell.length_b   1.000
_cell.length_c   1.000
_cell.angle_alpha   90.00
_cell.angle_beta   90.00
_cell.angle_gamma   90.00
#
_symmetry.space_group_name_H-M   'P 1'
#
loop_
_entity.id
_entity.type
_entity.pdbx_description
1 polymer ?
#
loop_
_entity_poly.entity_id
_entity_poly.type
_entity_poly.pdbx_seq_one_letter_code
_entity_poly.pdbx_strand_id
1 'polypeptide(L)'
;MHPARRLGPCTGRGVVASSAAAAVLALGGCSSTPTIADVDVSAADRATCESLVADLPDTLAGLERRDVEPADALGAAWGDPAYVLTCGVPEPTDYEPTAECNVIDGVGWYVPDDQLTDQGEEATPIALSLAPYVEVVVPADYRAEGIDRALAELAPALKAHLGEGLSCL
;
A
#
# COMPACT_ATOMS: atom_id res chain seq x y z
N MET A 1 54.36 -66.56 -46.76
CA MET A 1 52.94 -66.42 -47.12
C MET A 1 52.15 -65.95 -45.89
N HIS A 2 51.97 -64.70 -45.74
CA HIS A 2 50.90 -64.14 -44.87
C HIS A 2 50.74 -62.67 -45.18
N PRO A 3 49.56 -62.19 -45.51
CA PRO A 3 49.35 -60.74 -45.79
C PRO A 3 49.09 -59.99 -44.49
N ALA A 4 49.57 -58.79 -44.46
CA ALA A 4 49.42 -57.80 -43.41
C ALA A 4 47.97 -57.34 -43.20
N ARG A 5 47.53 -57.22 -41.96
CA ARG A 5 46.29 -56.57 -41.55
C ARG A 5 46.57 -55.11 -41.24
N ARG A 6 45.91 -54.26 -41.97
CA ARG A 6 45.88 -52.77 -41.71
C ARG A 6 44.96 -52.45 -40.54
N LEU A 7 45.49 -51.74 -39.57
CA LEU A 7 44.71 -51.10 -38.49
C LEU A 7 44.04 -49.84 -39.03
N GLY A 8 42.70 -49.80 -38.91
CA GLY A 8 41.92 -48.59 -39.21
C GLY A 8 41.87 -47.62 -38.04
N PRO A 9 41.73 -46.32 -38.29
CA PRO A 9 41.73 -45.31 -37.23
C PRO A 9 40.37 -45.28 -36.52
N CYS A 10 40.39 -45.23 -35.16
CA CYS A 10 39.27 -44.96 -34.30
C CYS A 10 38.80 -43.50 -34.42
N THR A 11 37.67 -43.29 -35.03
CA THR A 11 36.98 -42.00 -35.00
C THR A 11 36.29 -41.84 -33.64
N GLY A 12 36.83 -40.96 -32.80
CA GLY A 12 36.22 -40.55 -31.57
C GLY A 12 34.97 -39.72 -31.86
N ARG A 13 33.80 -40.22 -31.42
CA ARG A 13 32.57 -39.43 -31.37
C ARG A 13 32.62 -38.47 -30.20
N GLY A 14 32.81 -37.17 -30.48
CA GLY A 14 32.69 -36.10 -29.53
C GLY A 14 31.22 -36.01 -29.06
N VAL A 15 31.01 -36.22 -27.77
CA VAL A 15 29.75 -35.90 -27.10
C VAL A 15 29.70 -34.41 -26.89
N VAL A 16 28.87 -33.75 -27.67
CA VAL A 16 28.54 -32.35 -27.46
C VAL A 16 27.56 -32.27 -26.31
N ALA A 17 28.02 -31.92 -25.12
CA ALA A 17 27.16 -31.60 -23.99
C ALA A 17 26.51 -30.23 -24.26
N SER A 18 25.27 -30.23 -24.70
CA SER A 18 24.45 -29.01 -24.78
C SER A 18 24.04 -28.56 -23.38
N SER A 19 24.74 -27.59 -22.82
CA SER A 19 24.32 -26.89 -21.61
C SER A 19 23.14 -26.00 -21.97
N ALA A 20 21.93 -26.44 -21.63
CA ALA A 20 20.73 -25.62 -21.65
C ALA A 20 20.84 -24.58 -20.52
N ALA A 21 21.26 -23.38 -20.83
CA ALA A 21 21.16 -22.23 -19.93
C ALA A 21 19.67 -21.87 -19.80
N ALA A 22 19.06 -22.25 -18.68
CA ALA A 22 17.72 -21.77 -18.32
C ALA A 22 17.81 -20.27 -17.99
N ALA A 23 17.44 -19.41 -18.94
CA ALA A 23 17.24 -17.99 -18.70
C ALA A 23 15.98 -17.83 -17.84
N VAL A 24 16.16 -17.60 -16.54
CA VAL A 24 15.10 -17.17 -15.64
C VAL A 24 14.78 -15.73 -16.01
N LEU A 25 13.73 -15.52 -16.81
CA LEU A 25 13.13 -14.21 -17.03
C LEU A 25 12.48 -13.80 -15.71
N ALA A 26 13.18 -12.98 -14.93
CA ALA A 26 12.57 -12.22 -13.84
C ALA A 26 11.56 -11.25 -14.49
N LEU A 27 10.28 -11.61 -14.45
CA LEU A 27 9.17 -10.68 -14.71
C LEU A 27 9.16 -9.70 -13.54
N GLY A 28 10.02 -8.69 -13.61
CA GLY A 28 9.93 -7.51 -12.76
C GLY A 28 8.66 -6.78 -13.17
N GLY A 29 7.56 -7.02 -12.45
CA GLY A 29 6.37 -6.19 -12.56
C GLY A 29 6.79 -4.75 -12.28
N CYS A 30 6.60 -3.85 -13.24
CA CYS A 30 6.75 -2.41 -13.02
C CYS A 30 5.55 -1.95 -12.17
N SER A 31 5.63 -2.16 -10.88
CA SER A 31 4.73 -1.53 -9.92
C SER A 31 5.13 -0.06 -9.83
N SER A 32 4.21 0.86 -10.16
CA SER A 32 4.47 2.29 -10.01
C SER A 32 4.61 2.66 -8.54
N THR A 33 5.52 3.57 -8.23
CA THR A 33 5.62 4.13 -6.87
C THR A 33 4.35 4.94 -6.57
N PRO A 34 3.65 4.66 -5.44
CA PRO A 34 2.48 5.43 -5.05
C PRO A 34 2.83 6.91 -4.85
N THR A 35 1.99 7.79 -5.41
CA THR A 35 2.15 9.24 -5.26
C THR A 35 1.19 9.73 -4.19
N ILE A 36 1.69 10.49 -3.22
CA ILE A 36 0.89 11.16 -2.19
C ILE A 36 0.82 12.64 -2.55
N ALA A 37 -0.39 13.18 -2.63
CA ALA A 37 -0.59 14.59 -2.93
C ALA A 37 0.00 15.48 -1.84
N ASP A 38 0.58 16.62 -2.23
CA ASP A 38 1.01 17.64 -1.27
C ASP A 38 -0.21 18.27 -0.61
N VAL A 39 -0.12 18.47 0.70
CA VAL A 39 -1.19 19.06 1.52
C VAL A 39 -0.72 20.36 2.13
N ASP A 40 -1.59 21.39 2.08
CA ASP A 40 -1.31 22.69 2.68
C ASP A 40 -1.75 22.69 4.15
N VAL A 41 -0.79 22.48 5.03
CA VAL A 41 -1.02 22.39 6.48
C VAL A 41 -0.17 23.39 7.25
N SER A 42 -0.61 23.73 8.46
CA SER A 42 0.19 24.57 9.38
C SER A 42 1.53 23.86 9.74
N ALA A 43 2.52 24.63 10.18
CA ALA A 43 3.79 24.04 10.63
C ALA A 43 3.62 23.07 11.82
N ALA A 44 2.61 23.31 12.68
CA ALA A 44 2.31 22.43 13.80
C ALA A 44 1.70 21.10 13.33
N ASP A 45 0.74 21.15 12.40
CA ASP A 45 0.12 19.95 11.82
C ASP A 45 1.13 19.15 11.01
N ARG A 46 2.02 19.82 10.26
CA ARG A 46 3.12 19.15 9.56
C ARG A 46 3.98 18.33 10.51
N ALA A 47 4.42 18.92 11.63
CA ALA A 47 5.23 18.21 12.61
C ALA A 47 4.47 17.02 13.24
N THR A 48 3.17 17.17 13.46
CA THR A 48 2.29 16.09 13.94
C THR A 48 2.18 14.97 12.91
N CYS A 49 1.93 15.29 11.65
CA CYS A 49 1.85 14.32 10.56
C CYS A 49 3.19 13.59 10.33
N GLU A 50 4.32 14.31 10.37
CA GLU A 50 5.66 13.69 10.27
C GLU A 50 5.90 12.67 11.38
N SER A 51 5.50 13.02 12.62
CA SER A 51 5.61 12.11 13.76
C SER A 51 4.70 10.89 13.62
N LEU A 52 3.47 11.08 13.13
CA LEU A 52 2.55 10.00 12.82
C LEU A 52 3.14 9.07 11.76
N VAL A 53 3.60 9.62 10.62
CA VAL A 53 4.14 8.84 9.50
C VAL A 53 5.34 7.98 9.92
N ALA A 54 6.18 8.49 10.85
CA ALA A 54 7.31 7.75 11.37
C ALA A 54 6.90 6.54 12.23
N ASP A 55 5.72 6.59 12.87
CA ASP A 55 5.20 5.54 13.78
C ASP A 55 4.17 4.61 13.10
N LEU A 56 3.86 4.84 11.81
CA LEU A 56 2.97 3.94 11.07
C LEU A 56 3.59 2.55 10.90
N PRO A 57 2.79 1.48 10.91
CA PRO A 57 3.27 0.11 10.84
C PRO A 57 3.99 -0.21 9.52
N ASP A 58 4.96 -1.13 9.59
CA ASP A 58 5.66 -1.66 8.40
C ASP A 58 4.76 -2.55 7.54
N THR A 59 3.67 -3.06 8.09
CA THR A 59 2.66 -3.84 7.37
C THR A 59 1.27 -3.34 7.70
N LEU A 60 0.38 -3.30 6.71
CA LEU A 60 -1.03 -2.96 6.87
C LEU A 60 -1.90 -4.01 6.17
N ALA A 61 -2.86 -4.58 6.87
CA ALA A 61 -3.69 -5.69 6.38
C ALA A 61 -2.87 -6.88 5.81
N GLY A 62 -1.63 -7.05 6.29
CA GLY A 62 -0.69 -8.08 5.81
C GLY A 62 0.13 -7.68 4.58
N LEU A 63 0.03 -6.44 4.12
CA LEU A 63 0.77 -5.91 2.99
C LEU A 63 1.95 -5.08 3.48
N GLU A 64 3.11 -5.23 2.82
CA GLU A 64 4.34 -4.52 3.14
C GLU A 64 4.25 -3.03 2.78
N ARG A 65 4.89 -2.19 3.63
CA ARG A 65 5.06 -0.75 3.37
C ARG A 65 5.91 -0.54 2.12
N ARG A 66 5.58 0.52 1.37
CA ARG A 66 6.24 0.88 0.11
C ARG A 66 6.85 2.26 0.19
N ASP A 67 7.86 2.48 -0.66
CA ASP A 67 8.34 3.84 -0.94
C ASP A 67 7.22 4.65 -1.60
N VAL A 68 7.19 5.95 -1.33
CA VAL A 68 6.20 6.90 -1.87
C VAL A 68 6.90 8.09 -2.53
N GLU A 69 6.19 8.80 -3.38
CA GLU A 69 6.62 10.05 -4.00
C GLU A 69 5.66 11.19 -3.65
N PRO A 70 6.20 12.36 -3.19
CA PRO A 70 7.60 12.61 -2.81
C PRO A 70 8.01 11.84 -1.54
N ALA A 71 9.31 11.61 -1.33
CA ALA A 71 9.79 10.81 -0.20
C ALA A 71 9.54 11.45 1.18
N ASP A 72 9.27 12.73 1.21
CA ASP A 72 8.91 13.53 2.39
C ASP A 72 7.41 13.82 2.48
N ALA A 73 6.58 13.07 1.74
CA ALA A 73 5.13 13.19 1.79
C ALA A 73 4.60 12.94 3.21
N LEU A 74 3.54 13.65 3.58
CA LEU A 74 2.85 13.44 4.86
C LEU A 74 1.91 12.24 4.79
N GLY A 75 2.47 11.06 4.49
CA GLY A 75 1.70 9.84 4.34
C GLY A 75 2.55 8.60 4.12
N ALA A 76 1.88 7.49 3.88
CA ALA A 76 2.50 6.19 3.64
C ALA A 76 1.63 5.33 2.71
N ALA A 77 2.23 4.27 2.13
CA ALA A 77 1.52 3.35 1.27
C ALA A 77 1.91 1.89 1.56
N TRP A 78 0.98 0.95 1.32
CA TRP A 78 1.18 -0.49 1.51
C TRP A 78 0.53 -1.30 0.40
N GLY A 79 1.23 -2.29 -0.12
CA GLY A 79 0.69 -3.23 -1.11
C GLY A 79 0.72 -2.74 -2.55
N ASP A 80 0.14 -3.54 -3.46
CA ASP A 80 -0.02 -3.26 -4.88
C ASP A 80 -1.23 -4.04 -5.44
N PRO A 81 -2.35 -3.36 -5.74
CA PRO A 81 -2.59 -1.92 -5.60
C PRO A 81 -2.40 -1.43 -4.15
N ALA A 82 -2.10 -0.15 -3.96
CA ALA A 82 -1.67 0.34 -2.65
C ALA A 82 -2.81 0.93 -1.83
N TYR A 83 -2.90 0.55 -0.53
CA TYR A 83 -3.47 1.45 0.46
C TYR A 83 -2.60 2.70 0.52
N VAL A 84 -3.20 3.88 0.53
CA VAL A 84 -2.47 5.15 0.65
C VAL A 84 -3.06 5.95 1.80
N LEU A 85 -2.25 6.25 2.80
CA LEU A 85 -2.63 7.15 3.90
C LEU A 85 -2.05 8.54 3.63
N THR A 86 -2.88 9.56 3.77
CA THR A 86 -2.47 10.97 3.71
C THR A 86 -2.90 11.70 4.97
N CYS A 87 -1.96 12.34 5.66
CA CYS A 87 -2.23 13.15 6.86
C CYS A 87 -2.30 14.64 6.50
N GLY A 88 -3.26 15.36 7.09
CA GLY A 88 -3.45 16.79 6.87
C GLY A 88 -4.41 17.11 5.73
N VAL A 89 -5.24 16.17 5.33
CA VAL A 89 -6.29 16.43 4.34
C VAL A 89 -7.30 17.45 4.89
N PRO A 90 -7.94 18.27 4.02
CA PRO A 90 -9.00 19.17 4.46
C PRO A 90 -10.24 18.39 4.93
N GLU A 91 -11.10 19.07 5.67
CA GLU A 91 -12.44 18.56 5.98
C GLU A 91 -13.19 18.26 4.67
N PRO A 92 -13.84 17.08 4.56
CA PRO A 92 -14.59 16.75 3.35
C PRO A 92 -15.75 17.73 3.14
N THR A 93 -15.90 18.22 1.91
CA THR A 93 -16.87 19.26 1.57
C THR A 93 -18.32 18.78 1.53
N ASP A 94 -18.51 17.47 1.48
CA ASP A 94 -19.79 16.74 1.49
C ASP A 94 -20.17 16.21 2.88
N TYR A 95 -19.33 16.45 3.89
CA TYR A 95 -19.65 16.08 5.26
C TYR A 95 -20.75 16.95 5.84
N GLU A 96 -21.79 16.31 6.31
CA GLU A 96 -22.89 16.96 7.04
C GLU A 96 -22.76 16.61 8.54
N PRO A 97 -22.99 17.56 9.48
CA PRO A 97 -22.85 17.29 10.92
C PRO A 97 -23.75 16.16 11.47
N THR A 98 -24.74 15.75 10.68
CA THR A 98 -25.65 14.63 10.98
C THR A 98 -25.26 13.34 10.30
N ALA A 99 -24.15 13.32 9.52
CA ALA A 99 -23.65 12.11 8.89
C ALA A 99 -23.15 11.13 9.96
N GLU A 100 -23.46 9.86 9.76
CA GLU A 100 -22.99 8.80 10.64
C GLU A 100 -21.49 8.53 10.40
N CYS A 101 -20.74 8.37 11.50
CA CYS A 101 -19.39 7.87 11.42
C CYS A 101 -19.35 6.38 11.77
N ASN A 102 -18.50 5.64 11.08
CA ASN A 102 -18.15 4.28 11.45
C ASN A 102 -17.05 4.30 12.51
N VAL A 103 -17.35 3.90 13.74
CA VAL A 103 -16.35 3.88 14.81
C VAL A 103 -15.60 2.54 14.78
N ILE A 104 -14.31 2.59 14.41
CA ILE A 104 -13.44 1.43 14.34
C ILE A 104 -12.27 1.64 15.30
N ASP A 105 -12.14 0.76 16.26
CA ASP A 105 -11.14 0.81 17.35
C ASP A 105 -11.00 2.18 18.02
N GLY A 106 -12.15 2.87 18.21
CA GLY A 106 -12.24 4.18 18.86
C GLY A 106 -11.87 5.36 17.99
N VAL A 107 -11.67 5.19 16.69
CA VAL A 107 -11.54 6.23 15.70
C VAL A 107 -12.83 6.33 14.89
N GLY A 108 -13.41 7.52 14.80
CA GLY A 108 -14.58 7.79 13.98
C GLY A 108 -14.20 8.12 12.55
N TRP A 109 -14.63 7.27 11.63
CA TRP A 109 -14.36 7.36 10.21
C TRP A 109 -15.60 7.79 9.44
N TYR A 110 -15.48 8.84 8.69
CA TYR A 110 -16.45 9.23 7.67
C TYR A 110 -16.13 8.53 6.36
N VAL A 111 -17.11 7.93 5.75
CA VAL A 111 -17.04 7.32 4.41
C VAL A 111 -18.24 7.86 3.63
N PRO A 112 -18.08 8.48 2.45
CA PRO A 112 -19.19 8.91 1.62
C PRO A 112 -20.19 7.78 1.33
N ASP A 113 -21.50 8.08 1.35
CA ASP A 113 -22.58 7.08 1.26
C ASP A 113 -22.53 6.23 -0.02
N ASP A 114 -22.15 6.82 -1.14
CA ASP A 114 -21.96 6.13 -2.42
C ASP A 114 -20.84 5.09 -2.34
N GLN A 115 -19.77 5.39 -1.62
CA GLN A 115 -18.65 4.47 -1.41
C GLN A 115 -18.99 3.35 -0.42
N LEU A 116 -19.96 3.55 0.49
CA LEU A 116 -20.45 2.48 1.38
C LEU A 116 -21.21 1.41 0.60
N THR A 117 -21.90 1.78 -0.45
CA THR A 117 -22.79 0.88 -1.21
C THR A 117 -22.11 0.24 -2.41
N ASP A 118 -21.11 0.89 -3.03
CA ASP A 118 -20.34 0.37 -4.15
C ASP A 118 -18.98 -0.17 -3.69
N GLN A 119 -18.89 -1.50 -3.58
CA GLN A 119 -17.62 -2.16 -3.22
C GLN A 119 -16.74 -2.48 -4.44
N GLY A 120 -17.19 -2.16 -5.64
CA GLY A 120 -16.40 -2.31 -6.87
C GLY A 120 -15.47 -1.14 -7.16
N GLU A 121 -15.61 -0.04 -6.41
CA GLU A 121 -14.79 1.15 -6.53
C GLU A 121 -13.92 1.33 -5.27
N GLU A 122 -12.89 2.18 -5.35
CA GLU A 122 -12.09 2.53 -4.18
C GLU A 122 -12.92 3.27 -3.12
N ALA A 123 -12.46 3.25 -1.86
CA ALA A 123 -13.04 4.06 -0.80
C ALA A 123 -11.99 4.97 -0.19
N THR A 124 -12.44 6.13 0.30
CA THR A 124 -11.62 7.15 0.92
C THR A 124 -12.11 7.51 2.32
N PRO A 125 -12.09 6.56 3.29
CA PRO A 125 -12.44 6.86 4.66
C PRO A 125 -11.55 7.96 5.25
N ILE A 126 -12.17 8.92 5.95
CA ILE A 126 -11.48 10.02 6.61
C ILE A 126 -11.69 9.90 8.13
N ALA A 127 -10.60 9.90 8.89
CA ALA A 127 -10.63 9.88 10.35
C ALA A 127 -11.03 11.26 10.89
N LEU A 128 -12.35 11.56 10.92
CA LEU A 128 -12.87 12.86 11.35
C LEU A 128 -12.81 13.09 12.86
N SER A 129 -12.84 12.03 13.67
CA SER A 129 -12.78 12.18 15.13
C SER A 129 -11.40 12.60 15.65
N LEU A 130 -10.41 12.69 14.78
CA LEU A 130 -9.03 13.08 15.09
C LEU A 130 -8.58 14.25 14.22
N ALA A 131 -7.60 15.04 14.71
CA ALA A 131 -7.05 16.20 13.98
C ALA A 131 -5.51 16.25 14.14
N PRO A 132 -4.74 16.59 13.07
CA PRO A 132 -5.19 16.83 11.68
C PRO A 132 -5.87 15.61 11.07
N TYR A 133 -6.78 15.84 10.09
CA TYR A 133 -7.52 14.75 9.47
C TYR A 133 -6.61 13.83 8.66
N VAL A 134 -6.95 12.55 8.67
CA VAL A 134 -6.24 11.52 7.91
C VAL A 134 -7.22 10.82 6.98
N GLU A 135 -6.85 10.76 5.70
CA GLU A 135 -7.55 9.99 4.68
C GLU A 135 -6.80 8.70 4.40
N VAL A 136 -7.53 7.62 4.13
CA VAL A 136 -6.97 6.35 3.66
C VAL A 136 -7.66 5.94 2.37
N VAL A 137 -6.93 5.95 1.25
CA VAL A 137 -7.44 5.36 0.00
C VAL A 137 -7.36 3.84 0.12
N VAL A 138 -8.51 3.19 -0.04
CA VAL A 138 -8.66 1.73 -0.01
C VAL A 138 -8.98 1.25 -1.42
N PRO A 139 -8.07 0.56 -2.11
CA PRO A 139 -8.33 0.03 -3.45
C PRO A 139 -9.53 -0.91 -3.51
N ALA A 140 -10.24 -0.92 -4.64
CA ALA A 140 -11.38 -1.80 -4.90
C ALA A 140 -11.06 -3.28 -4.64
N ASP A 141 -9.84 -3.70 -4.95
CA ASP A 141 -9.36 -5.08 -4.78
C ASP A 141 -9.49 -5.59 -3.33
N TYR A 142 -9.43 -4.70 -2.35
CA TYR A 142 -9.47 -5.05 -0.93
C TYR A 142 -10.83 -4.80 -0.28
N ARG A 143 -11.76 -4.17 -0.99
CA ARG A 143 -13.08 -3.80 -0.46
C ARG A 143 -13.91 -5.01 -0.04
N ALA A 144 -13.85 -6.10 -0.80
CA ALA A 144 -14.60 -7.32 -0.51
C ALA A 144 -14.18 -8.02 0.80
N GLU A 145 -12.95 -7.78 1.29
CA GLU A 145 -12.45 -8.33 2.55
C GLU A 145 -12.83 -7.47 3.77
N GLY A 146 -13.42 -6.30 3.51
CA GLY A 146 -13.74 -5.28 4.52
C GLY A 146 -12.55 -4.35 4.80
N ILE A 147 -12.86 -3.06 4.97
CA ILE A 147 -11.86 -2.02 5.27
C ILE A 147 -11.49 -1.97 6.76
N ASP A 148 -12.32 -2.54 7.63
CA ASP A 148 -12.25 -2.41 9.09
C ASP A 148 -10.91 -2.87 9.65
N ARG A 149 -10.35 -3.95 9.08
CA ARG A 149 -9.06 -4.48 9.53
C ARG A 149 -7.94 -3.48 9.35
N ALA A 150 -7.81 -2.89 8.15
CA ALA A 150 -6.77 -1.92 7.87
C ALA A 150 -6.92 -0.67 8.75
N LEU A 151 -8.15 -0.16 8.91
CA LEU A 151 -8.43 1.00 9.74
C LEU A 151 -8.19 0.74 11.24
N ALA A 152 -8.51 -0.47 11.72
CA ALA A 152 -8.21 -0.88 13.09
C ALA A 152 -6.69 -1.01 13.35
N GLU A 153 -5.91 -1.52 12.39
CA GLU A 153 -4.45 -1.63 12.51
C GLU A 153 -3.78 -0.23 12.54
N LEU A 154 -4.38 0.80 11.93
CA LEU A 154 -3.89 2.19 11.97
C LEU A 154 -4.27 2.93 13.27
N ALA A 155 -5.39 2.57 13.90
CA ALA A 155 -5.98 3.30 15.02
C ALA A 155 -5.00 3.56 16.21
N PRO A 156 -4.09 2.64 16.61
CA PRO A 156 -3.14 2.91 17.68
C PRO A 156 -2.20 4.09 17.38
N ALA A 157 -1.62 4.14 16.17
CA ALA A 157 -0.74 5.23 15.76
C ALA A 157 -1.51 6.55 15.63
N LEU A 158 -2.71 6.53 15.03
CA LEU A 158 -3.55 7.72 14.91
C LEU A 158 -3.86 8.32 16.29
N LYS A 159 -4.32 7.51 17.24
CA LYS A 159 -4.65 7.95 18.60
C LYS A 159 -3.45 8.41 19.42
N ALA A 160 -2.24 7.93 19.10
CA ALA A 160 -1.02 8.33 19.81
C ALA A 160 -0.52 9.72 19.39
N HIS A 161 -0.76 10.11 18.16
CA HIS A 161 -0.20 11.33 17.57
C HIS A 161 -1.22 12.45 17.35
N LEU A 162 -2.47 12.12 17.05
CA LEU A 162 -3.48 13.09 16.66
C LEU A 162 -4.31 13.56 17.85
N GLY A 163 -4.73 14.83 17.79
CA GLY A 163 -5.64 15.43 18.76
C GLY A 163 -7.11 15.11 18.49
N GLU A 164 -8.01 15.68 19.28
CA GLU A 164 -9.46 15.56 19.07
C GLU A 164 -9.89 16.35 17.83
N GLY A 165 -10.67 15.71 16.96
CA GLY A 165 -11.30 16.28 15.78
C GLY A 165 -12.79 16.54 15.97
N LEU A 166 -13.59 16.31 14.92
CA LEU A 166 -15.05 16.43 14.97
C LEU A 166 -15.66 15.27 15.75
N SER A 167 -16.73 15.54 16.48
CA SER A 167 -17.50 14.50 17.16
C SER A 167 -18.28 13.71 16.12
N CYS A 168 -18.02 12.41 16.05
CA CYS A 168 -18.90 11.46 15.38
C CYS A 168 -20.10 11.10 16.26
N LEU A 169 -21.30 11.15 15.72
CA LEU A 169 -22.55 10.83 16.40
C LEU A 169 -22.85 9.34 16.32
#